data_341fc14a519c563493c54941d64f09df
#
_entry.id   341fc14a519c563493c54941d64f09df
#
_cell.length_a   1.000
_cell.length_b   1.000
_cell.length_c   1.000
_cell.angle_alpha   90.00
_cell.angle_beta   90.00
_cell.angle_gamma   90.00
#
_symmetry.space_group_name_H-M   'P 1'
#
loop_
_entity.id
_entity.type
_entity.pdbx_description
1 polymer ?
#
loop_
_entity_poly.entity_id
_entity_poly.type
_entity_poly.pdbx_seq_one_letter_code
_entity_poly.pdbx_strand_id
1 'polypeptide(L)'
;MSDKSFDVVIYGATGFTGKLVVEYMQEKYGNDEGVSWAIAGRSKEKLIAVSEDLKVGSNVPHLLVDSNDTDSIASMVQQTKCVLTTVGPYQLYGANILQQCVIHGVDYVDLCGEPGWMHEMINEHAEQAKETGARIVFSCGFDSIPFDLGVYFLQKEVIARHGQPASNVRGRVRAMNGEFSGGTAASLGATMASLKEKPELFEILVNPFALSNGFTGPEQAQDSKPIYDEKLETWVAPFFMAPINTKNVHRSNALMDHLYGEDFCYNEMWIQGPGEEGKAAAEFVGSMNPLADAPAPGEGPSKESRDNGNYDVLFCADLADGSTLHAAVSGDMDPGYCSTSKMIAESAICLVKE
;
A
#
# COMPACT_ATOMS: atom_id res chain seq x y z
N MET A 1 -25.52 -6.66 16.54
CA MET A 1 -24.84 -6.11 15.35
C MET A 1 -25.92 -5.88 14.30
N SER A 2 -26.09 -4.67 13.77
CA SER A 2 -27.03 -4.44 12.69
C SER A 2 -26.54 -5.26 11.48
N ASP A 3 -27.46 -5.94 10.79
CA ASP A 3 -27.14 -6.70 9.59
C ASP A 3 -26.63 -5.70 8.51
N LYS A 4 -25.31 -5.75 8.23
CA LYS A 4 -24.70 -4.92 7.19
C LYS A 4 -25.15 -5.43 5.83
N SER A 5 -25.55 -4.52 4.92
CA SER A 5 -26.02 -4.88 3.59
C SER A 5 -24.92 -5.41 2.67
N PHE A 6 -23.67 -4.98 2.93
CA PHE A 6 -22.50 -5.31 2.11
C PHE A 6 -21.33 -5.76 2.97
N ASP A 7 -20.56 -6.70 2.47
CA ASP A 7 -19.27 -7.06 3.01
C ASP A 7 -18.26 -5.96 2.65
N VAL A 8 -18.21 -5.53 1.39
CA VAL A 8 -17.26 -4.52 0.90
C VAL A 8 -17.98 -3.44 0.09
N VAL A 9 -17.66 -2.18 0.31
CA VAL A 9 -17.99 -1.07 -0.60
C VAL A 9 -16.72 -0.51 -1.23
N ILE A 10 -16.67 -0.49 -2.57
CA ILE A 10 -15.56 0.07 -3.35
C ILE A 10 -15.87 1.55 -3.58
N TYR A 11 -15.22 2.44 -2.80
CA TYR A 11 -15.35 3.88 -2.94
C TYR A 11 -14.27 4.45 -3.87
N GLY A 12 -14.70 5.20 -4.89
CA GLY A 12 -13.84 5.67 -5.97
C GLY A 12 -13.84 4.77 -7.20
N ALA A 13 -14.86 3.92 -7.35
CA ALA A 13 -15.03 2.93 -8.42
C ALA A 13 -14.94 3.49 -9.86
N THR A 14 -15.09 4.81 -10.04
CA THR A 14 -15.03 5.47 -11.36
C THR A 14 -13.65 6.02 -11.72
N GLY A 15 -12.69 5.98 -10.79
CA GLY A 15 -11.29 6.34 -11.03
C GLY A 15 -10.53 5.25 -11.80
N PHE A 16 -9.29 5.56 -12.23
CA PHE A 16 -8.46 4.60 -12.97
C PHE A 16 -8.28 3.29 -12.18
N THR A 17 -7.68 3.37 -11.00
CA THR A 17 -7.46 2.20 -10.14
C THR A 17 -8.77 1.58 -9.64
N GLY A 18 -9.78 2.42 -9.30
CA GLY A 18 -11.09 1.94 -8.86
C GLY A 18 -11.78 1.03 -9.86
N LYS A 19 -11.70 1.33 -11.16
CA LYS A 19 -12.22 0.46 -12.23
C LYS A 19 -11.55 -0.90 -12.25
N LEU A 20 -10.24 -0.95 -12.05
CA LEU A 20 -9.48 -2.22 -12.02
C LEU A 20 -9.82 -3.04 -10.77
N VAL A 21 -10.09 -2.39 -9.64
CA VAL A 21 -10.62 -3.07 -8.44
C VAL A 21 -12.01 -3.65 -8.72
N VAL A 22 -12.89 -2.89 -9.38
CA VAL A 22 -14.23 -3.38 -9.78
C VAL A 22 -14.11 -4.55 -10.76
N GLU A 23 -13.21 -4.49 -11.74
CA GLU A 23 -12.94 -5.58 -12.69
C GLU A 23 -12.51 -6.85 -11.94
N TYR A 24 -11.53 -6.73 -11.05
CA TYR A 24 -11.07 -7.86 -10.23
C TYR A 24 -12.19 -8.45 -9.35
N MET A 25 -12.94 -7.59 -8.66
CA MET A 25 -14.04 -8.05 -7.80
C MET A 25 -15.15 -8.74 -8.61
N GLN A 26 -15.47 -8.25 -9.82
CA GLN A 26 -16.43 -8.88 -10.70
C GLN A 26 -15.94 -10.24 -11.21
N GLU A 27 -14.68 -10.33 -11.63
CA GLU A 27 -14.10 -11.59 -12.12
C GLU A 27 -14.02 -12.66 -11.02
N LYS A 28 -13.59 -12.25 -9.82
CA LYS A 28 -13.32 -13.18 -8.72
C LYS A 28 -14.54 -13.48 -7.86
N TYR A 29 -15.37 -12.49 -7.59
CA TYR A 29 -16.46 -12.54 -6.61
C TYR A 29 -17.84 -12.22 -7.21
N GLY A 30 -17.96 -11.93 -8.51
CA GLY A 30 -19.21 -11.56 -9.15
C GLY A 30 -20.30 -12.65 -9.09
N ASN A 31 -19.88 -13.92 -8.97
CA ASN A 31 -20.78 -15.08 -8.83
C ASN A 31 -20.64 -15.78 -7.47
N ASP A 32 -19.92 -15.18 -6.52
CA ASP A 32 -19.76 -15.73 -5.17
C ASP A 32 -20.90 -15.23 -4.27
N GLU A 33 -21.88 -16.10 -3.99
CA GLU A 33 -22.99 -15.78 -3.09
C GLU A 33 -22.54 -15.52 -1.63
N GLY A 34 -21.29 -15.86 -1.29
CA GLY A 34 -20.69 -15.63 0.03
C GLY A 34 -20.08 -14.23 0.21
N VAL A 35 -20.03 -13.39 -0.84
CA VAL A 35 -19.48 -12.03 -0.80
C VAL A 35 -20.45 -11.03 -1.40
N SER A 36 -21.00 -10.16 -0.56
CA SER A 36 -21.86 -9.05 -0.99
C SER A 36 -21.04 -7.77 -1.11
N TRP A 37 -21.12 -7.06 -2.25
CA TRP A 37 -20.37 -5.85 -2.48
C TRP A 37 -21.13 -4.80 -3.28
N ALA A 38 -20.70 -3.54 -3.17
CA ALA A 38 -21.28 -2.40 -3.89
C ALA A 38 -20.19 -1.48 -4.42
N ILE A 39 -20.52 -0.66 -5.42
CA ILE A 39 -19.65 0.38 -5.94
C ILE A 39 -20.17 1.76 -5.57
N ALA A 40 -19.25 2.69 -5.23
CA ALA A 40 -19.59 4.02 -4.78
C ALA A 40 -18.78 5.12 -5.49
N GLY A 41 -19.41 6.27 -5.69
CA GLY A 41 -18.80 7.44 -6.33
C GLY A 41 -19.79 8.60 -6.47
N ARG A 42 -19.29 9.75 -6.97
CA ARG A 42 -20.05 11.00 -7.04
C ARG A 42 -21.06 11.10 -8.19
N SER A 43 -20.84 10.37 -9.29
CA SER A 43 -21.67 10.47 -10.50
C SER A 43 -22.34 9.15 -10.80
N LYS A 44 -23.67 9.18 -10.80
CA LYS A 44 -24.51 8.04 -11.16
C LYS A 44 -24.23 7.55 -12.58
N GLU A 45 -24.06 8.48 -13.52
CA GLU A 45 -23.80 8.18 -14.92
C GLU A 45 -22.48 7.44 -15.10
N LYS A 46 -21.42 7.87 -14.37
CA LYS A 46 -20.12 7.20 -14.43
C LYS A 46 -20.16 5.81 -13.77
N LEU A 47 -20.90 5.64 -12.68
CA LEU A 47 -21.06 4.32 -12.04
C LEU A 47 -21.80 3.35 -12.97
N ILE A 48 -22.86 3.81 -13.67
CA ILE A 48 -23.57 3.01 -14.68
C ILE A 48 -22.61 2.62 -15.81
N ALA A 49 -21.86 3.59 -16.36
CA ALA A 49 -20.92 3.32 -17.43
C ALA A 49 -19.85 2.28 -17.03
N VAL A 50 -19.28 2.36 -15.81
CA VAL A 50 -18.34 1.35 -15.30
C VAL A 50 -18.98 -0.03 -15.23
N SER A 51 -20.23 -0.11 -14.74
CA SER A 51 -20.92 -1.39 -14.64
C SER A 51 -21.23 -2.01 -16.00
N GLU A 52 -21.61 -1.19 -16.98
CA GLU A 52 -21.83 -1.63 -18.35
C GLU A 52 -20.55 -2.10 -19.04
N ASP A 53 -19.47 -1.31 -18.94
CA ASP A 53 -18.16 -1.60 -19.54
C ASP A 53 -17.56 -2.91 -18.99
N LEU A 54 -17.65 -3.10 -17.68
CA LEU A 54 -17.07 -4.25 -16.97
C LEU A 54 -18.07 -5.41 -16.79
N LYS A 55 -19.29 -5.28 -17.31
CA LYS A 55 -20.37 -6.30 -17.19
C LYS A 55 -20.62 -6.71 -15.74
N VAL A 56 -20.62 -5.71 -14.85
CA VAL A 56 -20.89 -5.93 -13.43
C VAL A 56 -22.32 -6.46 -13.25
N GLY A 57 -22.48 -7.46 -12.39
CA GLY A 57 -23.77 -8.09 -12.16
C GLY A 57 -24.84 -7.10 -11.65
N SER A 58 -26.10 -7.28 -12.05
CA SER A 58 -27.21 -6.42 -11.63
C SER A 58 -27.49 -6.46 -10.11
N ASN A 59 -26.90 -7.41 -9.41
CA ASN A 59 -26.94 -7.54 -7.96
C ASN A 59 -25.95 -6.62 -7.22
N VAL A 60 -25.07 -5.92 -7.94
CA VAL A 60 -24.09 -4.97 -7.37
C VAL A 60 -24.69 -3.55 -7.43
N PRO A 61 -25.11 -2.97 -6.30
CA PRO A 61 -25.74 -1.66 -6.30
C PRO A 61 -24.73 -0.52 -6.43
N HIS A 62 -25.25 0.63 -6.85
CA HIS A 62 -24.50 1.88 -6.98
C HIS A 62 -24.89 2.83 -5.84
N LEU A 63 -23.90 3.26 -5.06
CA LEU A 63 -24.07 4.22 -3.98
C LEU A 63 -23.56 5.59 -4.40
N LEU A 64 -24.40 6.62 -4.28
CA LEU A 64 -23.98 7.99 -4.57
C LEU A 64 -23.37 8.60 -3.30
N VAL A 65 -22.09 8.92 -3.36
CA VAL A 65 -21.29 9.41 -2.21
C VAL A 65 -20.35 10.51 -2.68
N ASP A 66 -20.39 11.66 -1.99
CA ASP A 66 -19.44 12.75 -2.19
C ASP A 66 -18.48 12.86 -0.98
N SER A 67 -17.18 12.97 -1.24
CA SER A 67 -16.14 13.13 -0.20
C SER A 67 -16.33 14.38 0.69
N ASN A 68 -17.06 15.39 0.20
CA ASN A 68 -17.38 16.61 0.93
C ASN A 68 -18.71 16.57 1.68
N ASP A 69 -19.47 15.47 1.55
CA ASP A 69 -20.76 15.28 2.20
C ASP A 69 -20.66 14.18 3.26
N THR A 70 -20.50 14.60 4.52
CA THR A 70 -20.36 13.70 5.67
C THR A 70 -21.55 12.79 5.85
N ASP A 71 -22.76 13.24 5.57
CA ASP A 71 -23.98 12.44 5.74
C ASP A 71 -24.06 11.32 4.69
N SER A 72 -23.66 11.60 3.44
CA SER A 72 -23.59 10.58 2.39
C SER A 72 -22.52 9.52 2.69
N ILE A 73 -21.34 9.94 3.22
CA ILE A 73 -20.27 9.03 3.65
C ILE A 73 -20.75 8.17 4.83
N ALA A 74 -21.32 8.77 5.87
CA ALA A 74 -21.83 8.05 7.04
C ALA A 74 -22.90 7.03 6.65
N SER A 75 -23.81 7.40 5.76
CA SER A 75 -24.85 6.50 5.23
C SER A 75 -24.24 5.29 4.50
N MET A 76 -23.20 5.48 3.70
CA MET A 76 -22.48 4.39 3.03
C MET A 76 -21.77 3.49 4.03
N VAL A 77 -21.00 4.08 4.96
CA VAL A 77 -20.20 3.35 5.96
C VAL A 77 -21.09 2.48 6.85
N GLN A 78 -22.26 2.96 7.24
CA GLN A 78 -23.20 2.20 8.08
C GLN A 78 -23.75 0.94 7.38
N GLN A 79 -23.69 0.85 6.06
CA GLN A 79 -24.21 -0.27 5.27
C GLN A 79 -23.18 -1.38 5.00
N THR A 80 -21.88 -1.16 5.29
CA THR A 80 -20.82 -2.10 4.93
C THR A 80 -20.00 -2.59 6.12
N LYS A 81 -19.38 -3.75 6.00
CA LYS A 81 -18.40 -4.26 6.96
C LYS A 81 -17.02 -3.64 6.72
N CYS A 82 -16.63 -3.46 5.45
CA CYS A 82 -15.36 -2.88 5.07
C CYS A 82 -15.53 -1.84 3.96
N VAL A 83 -14.88 -0.69 4.10
CA VAL A 83 -14.73 0.31 3.04
C VAL A 83 -13.37 0.10 2.38
N LEU A 84 -13.39 -0.16 1.07
CA LEU A 84 -12.23 -0.17 0.20
C LEU A 84 -12.21 1.15 -0.57
N THR A 85 -11.22 2.01 -0.34
CA THR A 85 -11.16 3.31 -1.02
C THR A 85 -9.93 3.47 -1.92
N THR A 86 -10.18 3.97 -3.13
CA THR A 86 -9.17 4.39 -4.09
C THR A 86 -9.21 5.91 -4.35
N VAL A 87 -9.88 6.65 -3.47
CA VAL A 87 -10.03 8.11 -3.60
C VAL A 87 -8.84 8.84 -3.00
N GLY A 88 -7.89 9.20 -3.84
CA GLY A 88 -6.72 10.01 -3.48
C GLY A 88 -6.68 11.36 -4.25
N PRO A 89 -5.77 12.29 -3.90
CA PRO A 89 -4.83 12.26 -2.75
C PRO A 89 -5.55 12.16 -1.39
N TYR A 90 -5.05 11.30 -0.51
CA TYR A 90 -5.72 11.00 0.77
C TYR A 90 -5.68 12.18 1.73
N GLN A 91 -4.61 12.96 1.74
CA GLN A 91 -4.52 14.20 2.53
C GLN A 91 -5.58 15.23 2.14
N LEU A 92 -6.21 15.13 0.95
CA LEU A 92 -7.28 16.04 0.50
C LEU A 92 -8.68 15.46 0.71
N TYR A 93 -8.83 14.14 0.62
CA TYR A 93 -10.16 13.51 0.56
C TYR A 93 -10.35 12.34 1.53
N GLY A 94 -9.30 11.87 2.21
CA GLY A 94 -9.32 10.63 3.00
C GLY A 94 -9.84 10.79 4.43
N ALA A 95 -9.65 11.97 5.05
CA ALA A 95 -9.90 12.13 6.49
C ALA A 95 -11.35 11.85 6.89
N ASN A 96 -12.32 12.39 6.16
CA ASN A 96 -13.75 12.23 6.51
C ASN A 96 -14.21 10.76 6.44
N ILE A 97 -13.84 10.04 5.37
CA ILE A 97 -14.24 8.63 5.25
C ILE A 97 -13.57 7.73 6.29
N LEU A 98 -12.29 7.95 6.58
CA LEU A 98 -11.59 7.23 7.64
C LEU A 98 -12.24 7.49 9.00
N GLN A 99 -12.52 8.75 9.33
CA GLN A 99 -13.19 9.14 10.56
C GLN A 99 -14.58 8.44 10.71
N GLN A 100 -15.37 8.40 9.63
CA GLN A 100 -16.68 7.72 9.68
C GLN A 100 -16.52 6.20 9.87
N CYS A 101 -15.51 5.57 9.27
CA CYS A 101 -15.21 4.17 9.53
C CYS A 101 -14.87 3.93 11.00
N VAL A 102 -14.03 4.77 11.59
CA VAL A 102 -13.67 4.69 13.02
C VAL A 102 -14.90 4.88 13.93
N ILE A 103 -15.71 5.91 13.68
CA ILE A 103 -16.92 6.19 14.50
C ILE A 103 -17.90 5.02 14.49
N HIS A 104 -18.06 4.36 13.34
CA HIS A 104 -19.07 3.30 13.16
C HIS A 104 -18.51 1.86 13.35
N GLY A 105 -17.24 1.70 13.74
CA GLY A 105 -16.61 0.39 13.92
C GLY A 105 -16.55 -0.41 12.62
N VAL A 106 -16.26 0.24 11.50
CA VAL A 106 -16.20 -0.34 10.16
C VAL A 106 -14.75 -0.43 9.70
N ASP A 107 -14.39 -1.55 9.11
CA ASP A 107 -13.04 -1.75 8.57
C ASP A 107 -12.76 -0.85 7.37
N TYR A 108 -11.49 -0.50 7.18
CA TYR A 108 -11.04 0.41 6.15
C TYR A 108 -9.73 -0.09 5.52
N VAL A 109 -9.68 -0.10 4.20
CA VAL A 109 -8.45 -0.36 3.42
C VAL A 109 -8.26 0.69 2.34
N ASP A 110 -7.02 1.10 2.09
CA ASP A 110 -6.66 2.10 1.09
C ASP A 110 -5.36 1.77 0.33
N LEU A 111 -4.97 2.67 -0.56
CA LEU A 111 -3.72 2.66 -1.33
C LEU A 111 -2.82 3.85 -0.96
N CYS A 112 -2.86 4.30 0.27
CA CYS A 112 -2.18 5.51 0.70
C CYS A 112 -0.66 5.34 0.73
N GLY A 113 0.06 6.21 0.03
CA GLY A 113 1.51 6.36 0.08
C GLY A 113 1.93 7.73 0.64
N GLU A 114 1.12 8.34 1.52
CA GLU A 114 1.28 9.70 2.06
C GLU A 114 1.57 9.65 3.57
N PRO A 115 2.85 9.41 4.00
CA PRO A 115 3.19 9.13 5.41
C PRO A 115 2.80 10.25 6.38
N GLY A 116 2.82 11.52 5.93
CA GLY A 116 2.41 12.66 6.75
C GLY A 116 0.94 12.57 7.14
N TRP A 117 0.07 12.29 6.17
CA TRP A 117 -1.35 12.10 6.42
C TRP A 117 -1.63 10.84 7.26
N MET A 118 -0.96 9.73 6.95
CA MET A 118 -1.10 8.50 7.75
C MET A 118 -0.73 8.72 9.22
N HIS A 119 0.36 9.46 9.48
CA HIS A 119 0.79 9.81 10.83
C HIS A 119 -0.28 10.63 11.57
N GLU A 120 -0.87 11.62 10.90
CA GLU A 120 -1.96 12.44 11.44
C GLU A 120 -3.17 11.57 11.80
N MET A 121 -3.65 10.73 10.88
CA MET A 121 -4.80 9.85 11.10
C MET A 121 -4.57 8.81 12.21
N ILE A 122 -3.36 8.26 12.31
CA ILE A 122 -3.00 7.35 13.39
C ILE A 122 -3.08 8.06 14.74
N ASN A 123 -2.49 9.26 14.85
CA ASN A 123 -2.48 10.01 16.11
C ASN A 123 -3.88 10.45 16.55
N GLU A 124 -4.75 10.82 15.60
CA GLU A 124 -6.10 11.28 15.89
C GLU A 124 -7.08 10.14 16.20
N HIS A 125 -6.92 8.99 15.55
CA HIS A 125 -8.00 7.99 15.51
C HIS A 125 -7.64 6.62 16.08
N ALA A 126 -6.36 6.31 16.38
CA ALA A 126 -5.96 4.96 16.77
C ALA A 126 -6.67 4.45 18.05
N GLU A 127 -6.82 5.30 19.06
CA GLU A 127 -7.48 4.89 20.30
C GLU A 127 -8.98 4.66 20.09
N GLN A 128 -9.65 5.56 19.38
CA GLN A 128 -11.07 5.39 19.06
C GLN A 128 -11.31 4.14 18.17
N ALA A 129 -10.42 3.86 17.22
CA ALA A 129 -10.51 2.66 16.40
C ALA A 129 -10.43 1.37 17.24
N LYS A 130 -9.55 1.33 18.25
CA LYS A 130 -9.50 0.22 19.22
C LYS A 130 -10.80 0.08 20.02
N GLU A 131 -11.38 1.19 20.47
CA GLU A 131 -12.63 1.20 21.24
C GLU A 131 -13.83 0.71 20.41
N THR A 132 -13.92 1.12 19.16
CA THR A 132 -15.02 0.75 18.26
C THR A 132 -14.83 -0.60 17.57
N GLY A 133 -13.59 -1.11 17.54
CA GLY A 133 -13.22 -2.34 16.86
C GLY A 133 -12.98 -2.16 15.36
N ALA A 134 -12.89 -0.92 14.86
CA ALA A 134 -12.54 -0.64 13.46
C ALA A 134 -11.08 -1.01 13.16
N ARG A 135 -10.85 -1.81 12.14
CA ARG A 135 -9.51 -2.14 11.64
C ARG A 135 -9.17 -1.22 10.48
N ILE A 136 -8.20 -0.32 10.69
CA ILE A 136 -7.77 0.68 9.70
C ILE A 136 -6.43 0.23 9.12
N VAL A 137 -6.42 -0.20 7.86
CA VAL A 137 -5.24 -0.73 7.16
C VAL A 137 -4.89 0.15 5.97
N PHE A 138 -3.77 0.85 6.08
CA PHE A 138 -3.24 1.70 5.02
C PHE A 138 -2.39 0.89 4.03
N SER A 139 -2.15 1.45 2.84
CA SER A 139 -1.15 0.97 1.88
C SER A 139 -1.37 -0.50 1.45
N CYS A 140 -2.61 -0.88 1.13
CA CYS A 140 -2.99 -2.24 0.74
C CYS A 140 -2.73 -2.55 -0.75
N GLY A 141 -1.77 -1.86 -1.38
CA GLY A 141 -1.32 -2.09 -2.76
C GLY A 141 0.09 -2.68 -2.84
N PHE A 142 0.74 -2.50 -3.98
CA PHE A 142 2.14 -2.90 -4.16
C PHE A 142 3.06 -2.18 -3.16
N ASP A 143 2.80 -0.95 -2.88
CA ASP A 143 3.29 -0.26 -1.71
C ASP A 143 2.16 -0.30 -0.64
N SER A 144 2.22 -1.25 0.38
CA SER A 144 3.41 -2.00 0.78
C SER A 144 3.21 -3.51 0.92
N ILE A 145 2.09 -4.11 0.43
CA ILE A 145 1.73 -5.52 0.72
C ILE A 145 2.87 -6.53 0.45
N PRO A 146 3.55 -6.56 -0.72
CA PRO A 146 4.61 -7.53 -0.97
C PRO A 146 5.82 -7.37 -0.05
N PHE A 147 6.09 -6.13 0.38
CA PHE A 147 7.24 -5.81 1.24
C PHE A 147 6.95 -6.17 2.69
N ASP A 148 5.83 -5.74 3.22
CA ASP A 148 5.43 -6.00 4.60
C ASP A 148 5.20 -7.50 4.85
N LEU A 149 4.37 -8.14 4.03
CA LEU A 149 4.11 -9.58 4.15
C LEU A 149 5.33 -10.44 3.77
N GLY A 150 6.20 -9.97 2.87
CA GLY A 150 7.45 -10.64 2.54
C GLY A 150 8.41 -10.67 3.73
N VAL A 151 8.56 -9.57 4.45
CA VAL A 151 9.33 -9.51 5.69
C VAL A 151 8.69 -10.39 6.77
N TYR A 152 7.38 -10.29 6.95
CA TYR A 152 6.65 -11.13 7.91
C TYR A 152 6.86 -12.62 7.64
N PHE A 153 6.69 -13.05 6.39
CA PHE A 153 6.91 -14.45 5.99
C PHE A 153 8.34 -14.90 6.29
N LEU A 154 9.35 -14.09 5.89
CA LEU A 154 10.74 -14.41 6.15
C LEU A 154 11.05 -14.51 7.64
N GLN A 155 10.60 -13.55 8.45
CA GLN A 155 10.81 -13.55 9.90
C GLN A 155 10.14 -14.74 10.59
N LYS A 156 8.94 -15.14 10.17
CA LYS A 156 8.27 -16.36 10.65
C LYS A 156 9.10 -17.61 10.37
N GLU A 157 9.68 -17.72 9.17
CA GLU A 157 10.57 -18.83 8.81
C GLU A 157 11.89 -18.81 9.62
N VAL A 158 12.47 -17.63 9.83
CA VAL A 158 13.67 -17.47 10.67
C VAL A 158 13.39 -17.92 12.11
N ILE A 159 12.30 -17.41 12.72
CA ILE A 159 11.91 -17.78 14.08
C ILE A 159 11.65 -19.29 14.18
N ALA A 160 10.94 -19.87 13.22
CA ALA A 160 10.63 -21.30 13.23
C ALA A 160 11.88 -22.19 13.14
N ARG A 161 12.93 -21.76 12.41
CA ARG A 161 14.16 -22.52 12.19
C ARG A 161 15.26 -22.26 13.22
N HIS A 162 15.33 -21.02 13.73
CA HIS A 162 16.46 -20.54 14.56
C HIS A 162 16.03 -20.11 15.98
N GLY A 163 14.71 -20.09 16.27
CA GLY A 163 14.17 -19.78 17.61
C GLY A 163 14.13 -18.28 17.96
N GLN A 164 14.66 -17.39 17.09
CA GLN A 164 14.68 -15.95 17.28
C GLN A 164 14.62 -15.24 15.92
N PRO A 165 14.10 -14.00 15.86
CA PRO A 165 14.05 -13.23 14.62
C PRO A 165 15.45 -12.80 14.15
N ALA A 166 15.56 -12.42 12.89
CA ALA A 166 16.73 -11.73 12.36
C ALA A 166 16.64 -10.24 12.68
N SER A 167 17.68 -9.66 13.27
CA SER A 167 17.73 -8.23 13.58
C SER A 167 17.99 -7.35 12.33
N ASN A 168 18.36 -7.94 11.19
CA ASN A 168 18.56 -7.22 9.94
C ASN A 168 17.97 -7.97 8.76
N VAL A 169 17.06 -7.30 8.05
CA VAL A 169 16.48 -7.78 6.80
C VAL A 169 16.68 -6.74 5.70
N ARG A 170 17.07 -7.18 4.52
CA ARG A 170 17.28 -6.34 3.34
C ARG A 170 16.31 -6.73 2.24
N GLY A 171 15.42 -5.81 1.84
CA GLY A 171 14.58 -5.93 0.65
C GLY A 171 15.36 -5.54 -0.61
N ARG A 172 15.34 -6.37 -1.63
CA ARG A 172 16.07 -6.15 -2.88
C ARG A 172 15.16 -6.40 -4.07
N VAL A 173 14.74 -5.33 -4.73
CA VAL A 173 13.94 -5.42 -5.96
C VAL A 173 14.83 -5.93 -7.07
N ARG A 174 14.53 -7.12 -7.60
CA ARG A 174 15.27 -7.76 -8.70
C ARG A 174 14.69 -7.40 -10.06
N ALA A 175 13.38 -7.30 -10.14
CA ALA A 175 12.65 -6.86 -11.33
C ALA A 175 11.40 -6.08 -10.93
N MET A 176 11.08 -5.08 -11.71
CA MET A 176 9.82 -4.33 -11.62
C MET A 176 9.53 -3.70 -12.98
N ASN A 177 8.50 -4.18 -13.66
CA ASN A 177 7.99 -3.63 -14.90
C ASN A 177 6.58 -3.10 -14.69
N GLY A 178 6.43 -1.80 -14.74
CA GLY A 178 5.17 -1.08 -14.58
C GLY A 178 5.36 0.41 -14.84
N GLU A 179 4.27 1.12 -15.05
CA GLU A 179 4.23 2.55 -15.30
C GLU A 179 3.41 3.25 -14.22
N PHE A 180 3.56 4.56 -14.07
CA PHE A 180 2.78 5.35 -13.11
C PHE A 180 1.48 5.86 -13.72
N SER A 181 0.45 6.07 -12.87
CA SER A 181 -0.75 6.82 -13.25
C SER A 181 -0.67 8.27 -12.79
N GLY A 182 -1.56 9.09 -13.34
CA GLY A 182 -1.74 10.47 -12.86
C GLY A 182 -2.20 10.58 -11.40
N GLY A 183 -2.80 9.52 -10.83
CA GLY A 183 -3.15 9.47 -9.41
C GLY A 183 -1.92 9.43 -8.50
N THR A 184 -0.93 8.60 -8.83
CA THR A 184 0.37 8.54 -8.12
C THR A 184 1.11 9.88 -8.18
N ALA A 185 1.15 10.50 -9.38
CA ALA A 185 1.75 11.82 -9.55
C ALA A 185 1.04 12.90 -8.74
N ALA A 186 -0.30 12.87 -8.68
CA ALA A 186 -1.10 13.82 -7.89
C ALA A 186 -0.82 13.69 -6.39
N SER A 187 -0.72 12.49 -5.84
CA SER A 187 -0.39 12.25 -4.42
C SER A 187 1.00 12.77 -4.07
N LEU A 188 2.01 12.51 -4.91
CA LEU A 188 3.36 13.06 -4.67
C LEU A 188 3.37 14.59 -4.79
N GLY A 189 2.68 15.15 -5.79
CA GLY A 189 2.54 16.60 -5.96
C GLY A 189 1.90 17.25 -4.74
N ALA A 190 0.84 16.64 -4.18
CA ALA A 190 0.19 17.09 -2.95
C ALA A 190 1.13 17.01 -1.73
N THR A 191 1.90 15.93 -1.59
CA THR A 191 2.92 15.78 -0.52
C THR A 191 3.98 16.88 -0.61
N MET A 192 4.49 17.16 -1.81
CA MET A 192 5.47 18.23 -2.02
C MET A 192 4.89 19.63 -1.74
N ALA A 193 3.61 19.86 -2.03
CA ALA A 193 2.93 21.12 -1.68
C ALA A 193 2.79 21.25 -0.16
N SER A 194 2.36 20.19 0.53
CA SER A 194 2.21 20.17 1.99
C SER A 194 3.53 20.42 2.72
N LEU A 195 4.66 19.90 2.21
CA LEU A 195 5.99 20.18 2.76
C LEU A 195 6.40 21.65 2.71
N LYS A 196 5.93 22.39 1.69
CA LYS A 196 6.19 23.83 1.61
C LYS A 196 5.37 24.63 2.62
N GLU A 197 4.17 24.15 2.94
CA GLU A 197 3.26 24.79 3.90
C GLU A 197 3.57 24.39 5.35
N LYS A 198 3.97 23.13 5.56
CA LYS A 198 4.26 22.50 6.86
C LYS A 198 5.64 21.86 6.84
N PRO A 199 6.74 22.60 6.98
CA PRO A 199 8.10 22.07 6.93
C PRO A 199 8.39 20.97 7.98
N GLU A 200 7.64 20.94 9.09
CA GLU A 200 7.70 19.90 10.13
C GLU A 200 7.37 18.52 9.62
N LEU A 201 6.61 18.39 8.53
CA LEU A 201 6.34 17.10 7.88
C LEU A 201 7.61 16.43 7.35
N PHE A 202 8.67 17.22 7.14
CA PHE A 202 9.95 16.66 6.70
C PHE A 202 10.51 15.64 7.71
N GLU A 203 10.38 15.91 9.01
CA GLU A 203 10.82 14.96 10.06
C GLU A 203 10.06 13.63 9.97
N ILE A 204 8.76 13.67 9.67
CA ILE A 204 7.93 12.47 9.48
C ILE A 204 8.39 11.68 8.23
N LEU A 205 8.73 12.40 7.15
CA LEU A 205 9.16 11.74 5.91
C LEU A 205 10.51 11.02 6.06
N VAL A 206 11.45 11.60 6.80
CA VAL A 206 12.78 11.01 6.99
C VAL A 206 12.86 10.02 8.13
N ASN A 207 11.93 10.04 9.09
CA ASN A 207 11.90 9.12 10.21
C ASN A 207 11.32 7.75 9.79
N PRO A 208 12.07 6.65 9.79
CA PRO A 208 11.57 5.32 9.43
C PRO A 208 10.53 4.78 10.42
N PHE A 209 10.51 5.31 11.66
CA PHE A 209 9.59 4.92 12.73
C PHE A 209 8.37 5.86 12.89
N ALA A 210 8.17 6.79 11.96
CA ALA A 210 7.12 7.80 12.09
C ALA A 210 5.70 7.23 12.26
N LEU A 211 5.44 6.02 11.81
CA LEU A 211 4.13 5.34 11.92
C LEU A 211 4.06 4.32 13.07
N SER A 212 5.08 4.23 13.93
CA SER A 212 5.24 3.19 14.96
C SER A 212 4.81 3.63 16.36
N ASN A 213 3.77 4.46 16.48
CA ASN A 213 3.15 4.86 17.76
C ASN A 213 4.14 5.43 18.79
N GLY A 214 5.09 6.26 18.34
CA GLY A 214 6.10 6.90 19.19
C GLY A 214 7.32 6.04 19.52
N PHE A 215 7.37 4.79 19.04
CA PHE A 215 8.59 3.98 19.13
C PHE A 215 9.70 4.54 18.26
N THR A 216 10.92 4.53 18.79
CA THR A 216 12.14 4.89 18.06
C THR A 216 13.14 3.74 18.20
N GLY A 217 13.43 3.07 17.10
CA GLY A 217 14.36 1.96 17.04
C GLY A 217 15.80 2.38 16.72
N PRO A 218 16.66 1.42 16.33
CA PRO A 218 18.06 1.67 16.00
C PRO A 218 18.22 2.50 14.72
N GLU A 219 19.42 3.03 14.51
CA GLU A 219 19.79 3.66 13.23
C GLU A 219 19.63 2.68 12.08
N GLN A 220 18.95 3.10 11.02
CA GLN A 220 18.69 2.29 9.85
C GLN A 220 19.81 2.42 8.81
N ALA A 221 20.03 1.34 8.05
CA ALA A 221 21.04 1.35 7.00
C ALA A 221 20.71 2.38 5.91
N GLN A 222 21.77 3.00 5.36
CA GLN A 222 21.65 3.99 4.28
C GLN A 222 21.05 3.36 3.02
N ASP A 223 19.98 3.94 2.49
CA ASP A 223 19.27 3.52 1.28
C ASP A 223 18.99 4.64 0.28
N SER A 224 19.43 5.87 0.59
CA SER A 224 19.17 7.06 -0.24
C SER A 224 20.25 7.32 -1.31
N LYS A 225 21.26 6.46 -1.41
CA LYS A 225 22.35 6.56 -2.40
C LYS A 225 22.70 5.18 -2.94
N PRO A 226 23.24 5.10 -4.18
CA PRO A 226 23.81 3.86 -4.69
C PRO A 226 24.89 3.29 -3.77
N ILE A 227 24.83 2.01 -3.49
CA ILE A 227 25.84 1.29 -2.69
C ILE A 227 26.14 -0.07 -3.33
N TYR A 228 27.30 -0.65 -2.97
CA TYR A 228 27.63 -2.03 -3.30
C TYR A 228 27.14 -2.95 -2.18
N ASP A 229 26.28 -3.91 -2.50
CA ASP A 229 25.81 -4.95 -1.56
C ASP A 229 26.83 -6.09 -1.58
N GLU A 230 27.72 -6.11 -0.58
CA GLU A 230 28.82 -7.06 -0.48
C GLU A 230 28.36 -8.53 -0.40
N LYS A 231 27.19 -8.78 0.21
CA LYS A 231 26.66 -10.14 0.35
C LYS A 231 26.04 -10.69 -0.92
N LEU A 232 25.53 -9.82 -1.77
CA LEU A 232 24.95 -10.17 -3.07
C LEU A 232 25.92 -9.90 -4.23
N GLU A 233 27.09 -9.34 -3.95
CA GLU A 233 28.14 -8.99 -4.93
C GLU A 233 27.60 -8.15 -6.10
N THR A 234 26.73 -7.16 -5.79
CA THR A 234 26.02 -6.38 -6.78
C THR A 234 25.84 -4.92 -6.37
N TRP A 235 25.73 -4.00 -7.33
CA TRP A 235 25.33 -2.63 -7.07
C TRP A 235 23.82 -2.54 -6.91
N VAL A 236 23.39 -1.71 -5.96
CA VAL A 236 21.98 -1.42 -5.69
C VAL A 236 21.76 0.09 -5.67
N ALA A 237 20.62 0.51 -6.22
CA ALA A 237 20.16 1.90 -6.24
C ALA A 237 19.06 2.14 -5.22
N PRO A 238 18.81 3.40 -4.81
CA PRO A 238 17.63 3.75 -4.05
C PRO A 238 16.36 3.24 -4.71
N PHE A 239 15.45 2.71 -3.90
CA PHE A 239 14.12 2.31 -4.37
C PHE A 239 13.10 3.37 -3.98
N PHE A 240 12.39 3.93 -4.95
CA PHE A 240 11.54 5.11 -4.74
C PHE A 240 10.32 4.86 -3.83
N MET A 241 9.90 3.58 -3.62
CA MET A 241 8.84 3.21 -2.68
C MET A 241 9.37 2.92 -1.26
N ALA A 242 10.69 2.79 -1.07
CA ALA A 242 11.28 2.51 0.24
C ALA A 242 10.84 3.48 1.35
N PRO A 243 10.67 4.79 1.10
CA PRO A 243 10.25 5.73 2.14
C PRO A 243 8.88 5.43 2.76
N ILE A 244 7.97 4.78 2.06
CA ILE A 244 6.68 4.35 2.63
C ILE A 244 6.72 2.91 3.11
N ASN A 245 7.32 1.99 2.35
CA ASN A 245 7.37 0.57 2.69
C ASN A 245 8.11 0.33 4.01
N THR A 246 9.28 0.96 4.22
CA THR A 246 10.06 0.81 5.45
C THR A 246 9.27 1.25 6.69
N LYS A 247 8.50 2.33 6.59
CA LYS A 247 7.62 2.80 7.67
C LYS A 247 6.49 1.80 7.98
N ASN A 248 5.90 1.20 6.95
CA ASN A 248 4.85 0.20 7.13
C ASN A 248 5.41 -1.07 7.77
N VAL A 249 6.57 -1.56 7.35
CA VAL A 249 7.26 -2.71 7.96
C VAL A 249 7.57 -2.46 9.45
N HIS A 250 8.11 -1.28 9.80
CA HIS A 250 8.35 -0.92 11.20
C HIS A 250 7.06 -0.75 12.00
N ARG A 251 5.99 -0.21 11.37
CA ARG A 251 4.66 -0.14 12.00
C ARG A 251 4.12 -1.54 12.29
N SER A 252 4.19 -2.46 11.34
CA SER A 252 3.76 -3.85 11.52
C SER A 252 4.52 -4.52 12.67
N ASN A 253 5.85 -4.33 12.73
CA ASN A 253 6.65 -4.82 13.86
C ASN A 253 6.15 -4.26 15.20
N ALA A 254 5.92 -2.95 15.30
CA ALA A 254 5.43 -2.31 16.52
C ALA A 254 4.02 -2.79 16.92
N LEU A 255 3.12 -3.00 15.94
CA LEU A 255 1.77 -3.52 16.19
C LEU A 255 1.74 -5.00 16.61
N MET A 256 2.79 -5.75 16.30
CA MET A 256 2.98 -7.15 16.70
C MET A 256 3.86 -7.29 17.96
N ASP A 257 3.87 -6.29 18.84
CA ASP A 257 4.70 -6.27 20.05
C ASP A 257 6.18 -6.57 19.77
N HIS A 258 6.71 -5.98 18.71
CA HIS A 258 8.11 -6.13 18.25
C HIS A 258 8.51 -7.59 17.95
N LEU A 259 7.65 -8.32 17.26
CA LEU A 259 7.92 -9.71 16.85
C LEU A 259 9.28 -9.89 16.16
N TYR A 260 9.76 -8.88 15.43
CA TYR A 260 11.07 -8.88 14.75
C TYR A 260 12.22 -8.38 15.63
N GLY A 261 11.95 -7.98 16.87
CA GLY A 261 12.86 -7.34 17.82
C GLY A 261 12.75 -5.81 17.81
N GLU A 262 13.13 -5.19 18.94
CA GLU A 262 13.25 -3.72 19.05
C GLU A 262 14.50 -3.20 18.33
N ASP A 263 15.51 -4.06 18.12
CA ASP A 263 16.74 -3.78 17.40
C ASP A 263 16.65 -4.03 15.88
N PHE A 264 15.43 -4.26 15.37
CA PHE A 264 15.18 -4.60 13.97
C PHE A 264 15.56 -3.47 13.01
N CYS A 265 16.39 -3.82 12.01
CA CYS A 265 16.77 -2.98 10.89
C CYS A 265 16.21 -3.50 9.57
N TYR A 266 15.71 -2.58 8.75
CA TYR A 266 15.17 -2.90 7.44
C TYR A 266 15.45 -1.79 6.43
N ASN A 267 15.91 -2.14 5.22
CA ASN A 267 16.03 -1.23 4.09
C ASN A 267 15.64 -1.89 2.77
N GLU A 268 15.29 -1.06 1.79
CA GLU A 268 14.92 -1.51 0.45
C GLU A 268 15.75 -0.82 -0.60
N MET A 269 16.28 -1.61 -1.55
CA MET A 269 17.03 -1.07 -2.67
C MET A 269 16.79 -1.88 -3.96
N TRP A 270 17.06 -1.28 -5.10
CA TRP A 270 16.86 -1.87 -6.41
C TRP A 270 18.18 -2.42 -6.97
N ILE A 271 18.24 -3.72 -7.30
CA ILE A 271 19.43 -4.38 -7.87
C ILE A 271 19.69 -3.85 -9.28
N GLN A 272 20.95 -3.47 -9.55
CA GLN A 272 21.38 -2.91 -10.83
C GLN A 272 22.43 -3.78 -11.53
N GLY A 273 23.04 -4.74 -10.85
CA GLY A 273 24.03 -5.66 -11.40
C GLY A 273 25.45 -5.48 -10.85
N PRO A 274 26.35 -6.40 -11.18
CA PRO A 274 27.74 -6.37 -10.70
C PRO A 274 28.61 -5.42 -11.55
N GLY A 275 29.83 -5.12 -11.05
CA GLY A 275 30.90 -4.43 -11.77
C GLY A 275 30.60 -2.97 -12.09
N GLU A 276 31.37 -2.40 -13.01
CA GLU A 276 31.26 -0.97 -13.38
C GLU A 276 29.97 -0.65 -14.13
N GLU A 277 29.42 -1.59 -14.88
CA GLU A 277 28.11 -1.41 -15.57
C GLU A 277 26.98 -1.30 -14.52
N GLY A 278 26.96 -2.18 -13.52
CA GLY A 278 25.99 -2.14 -12.42
C GLY A 278 26.14 -0.86 -11.60
N LYS A 279 27.37 -0.38 -11.37
CA LYS A 279 27.63 0.89 -10.70
C LYS A 279 27.04 2.07 -11.46
N ALA A 280 27.33 2.15 -12.76
CA ALA A 280 26.84 3.23 -13.62
C ALA A 280 25.29 3.23 -13.70
N ALA A 281 24.68 2.03 -13.78
CA ALA A 281 23.24 1.89 -13.74
C ALA A 281 22.64 2.35 -12.39
N ALA A 282 23.26 2.00 -11.26
CA ALA A 282 22.82 2.43 -9.94
C ALA A 282 22.92 3.95 -9.76
N GLU A 283 24.00 4.57 -10.23
CA GLU A 283 24.16 6.03 -10.21
C GLU A 283 23.12 6.73 -11.09
N PHE A 284 22.81 6.17 -12.28
CA PHE A 284 21.77 6.68 -13.16
C PHE A 284 20.38 6.61 -12.50
N VAL A 285 19.98 5.45 -11.99
CA VAL A 285 18.68 5.26 -11.30
C VAL A 285 18.59 6.19 -10.07
N GLY A 286 19.66 6.33 -9.29
CA GLY A 286 19.69 7.21 -8.13
C GLY A 286 19.56 8.71 -8.45
N SER A 287 19.75 9.10 -9.73
CA SER A 287 19.59 10.47 -10.21
C SER A 287 18.24 10.74 -10.90
N MET A 288 17.46 9.68 -11.18
CA MET A 288 16.19 9.81 -11.92
C MET A 288 15.10 10.48 -11.09
N ASN A 289 14.25 11.24 -11.73
CA ASN A 289 12.95 11.60 -11.20
C ASN A 289 11.90 10.61 -11.74
N PRO A 290 11.39 9.68 -10.93
CA PRO A 290 10.50 8.62 -11.43
C PRO A 290 9.13 9.13 -11.92
N LEU A 291 8.81 10.40 -11.68
CA LEU A 291 7.53 11.03 -12.08
C LEU A 291 7.69 12.12 -13.16
N ALA A 292 8.85 12.20 -13.80
CA ALA A 292 9.09 13.24 -14.81
C ALA A 292 8.07 13.21 -15.96
N ASP A 293 7.63 12.01 -16.36
CA ASP A 293 6.71 11.77 -17.49
C ASP A 293 5.37 11.17 -17.05
N ALA A 294 4.93 11.45 -15.82
CA ALA A 294 3.68 10.90 -15.29
C ALA A 294 2.45 11.41 -16.08
N PRO A 295 1.47 10.53 -16.37
CA PRO A 295 0.27 10.89 -17.12
C PRO A 295 -0.65 11.85 -16.35
N ALA A 296 -1.67 12.38 -17.03
CA ALA A 296 -2.66 13.27 -16.43
C ALA A 296 -3.56 12.53 -15.41
N PRO A 297 -4.18 13.25 -14.44
CA PRO A 297 -5.11 12.66 -13.49
C PRO A 297 -6.25 11.89 -14.19
N GLY A 298 -6.45 10.63 -13.79
CA GLY A 298 -7.45 9.71 -14.39
C GLY A 298 -6.90 8.87 -15.54
N GLU A 299 -5.69 9.11 -15.99
CA GLU A 299 -4.97 8.31 -16.98
C GLU A 299 -3.96 7.37 -16.29
N GLY A 300 -3.55 6.32 -16.99
CA GLY A 300 -2.58 5.33 -16.49
C GLY A 300 -2.18 4.37 -17.59
N PRO A 301 -1.37 3.34 -17.28
CA PRO A 301 -0.84 2.40 -18.25
C PRO A 301 -1.91 1.68 -19.05
N SER A 302 -1.60 1.37 -20.30
CA SER A 302 -2.48 0.58 -21.18
C SER A 302 -2.72 -0.82 -20.62
N LYS A 303 -3.79 -1.50 -21.08
CA LYS A 303 -4.02 -2.89 -20.68
C LYS A 303 -2.85 -3.81 -21.07
N GLU A 304 -2.29 -3.63 -22.28
CA GLU A 304 -1.15 -4.41 -22.75
C GLU A 304 0.08 -4.20 -21.85
N SER A 305 0.38 -2.96 -21.45
CA SER A 305 1.48 -2.65 -20.52
C SER A 305 1.26 -3.32 -19.16
N ARG A 306 0.03 -3.27 -18.63
CA ARG A 306 -0.30 -3.89 -17.35
C ARG A 306 -0.23 -5.42 -17.38
N ASP A 307 -0.73 -6.05 -18.45
CA ASP A 307 -0.73 -7.51 -18.59
C ASP A 307 0.69 -8.08 -18.78
N ASN A 308 1.62 -7.28 -19.35
CA ASN A 308 3.02 -7.66 -19.54
C ASN A 308 3.93 -7.20 -18.38
N GLY A 309 3.38 -6.58 -17.36
CA GLY A 309 4.12 -6.18 -16.18
C GLY A 309 4.53 -7.36 -15.31
N ASN A 310 5.48 -7.16 -14.44
CA ASN A 310 5.88 -8.12 -13.41
C ASN A 310 6.66 -7.44 -12.29
N TYR A 311 6.84 -8.15 -11.19
CA TYR A 311 7.78 -7.77 -10.15
C TYR A 311 8.40 -8.98 -9.48
N ASP A 312 9.59 -8.79 -8.92
CA ASP A 312 10.31 -9.80 -8.15
C ASP A 312 11.14 -9.11 -7.06
N VAL A 313 10.85 -9.42 -5.80
CA VAL A 313 11.50 -8.86 -4.63
C VAL A 313 12.14 -9.98 -3.82
N LEU A 314 13.45 -9.89 -3.61
CA LEU A 314 14.23 -10.76 -2.75
C LEU A 314 14.33 -10.15 -1.35
N PHE A 315 14.12 -10.94 -0.33
CA PHE A 315 14.36 -10.60 1.07
C PHE A 315 15.52 -11.43 1.62
N CYS A 316 16.46 -10.76 2.28
CA CYS A 316 17.68 -11.38 2.83
C CYS A 316 17.71 -11.12 4.34
N ALA A 317 17.53 -12.14 5.17
CA ALA A 317 17.68 -12.08 6.62
C ALA A 317 19.08 -12.47 7.03
N ASP A 318 19.80 -11.59 7.72
CA ASP A 318 21.14 -11.84 8.22
C ASP A 318 21.04 -12.53 9.58
N LEU A 319 21.58 -13.74 9.70
CA LEU A 319 21.50 -14.58 10.89
C LEU A 319 22.70 -14.38 11.80
N ALA A 320 22.53 -14.69 13.10
CA ALA A 320 23.57 -14.52 14.11
C ALA A 320 24.83 -15.37 13.88
N ASP A 321 24.73 -16.48 13.15
CA ASP A 321 25.85 -17.36 12.76
C ASP A 321 26.60 -16.85 11.51
N GLY A 322 26.20 -15.70 10.96
CA GLY A 322 26.79 -15.09 9.77
C GLY A 322 26.20 -15.61 8.45
N SER A 323 25.33 -16.61 8.48
CA SER A 323 24.59 -17.06 7.30
C SER A 323 23.45 -16.11 6.92
N THR A 324 22.85 -16.30 5.75
CA THR A 324 21.70 -15.51 5.27
C THR A 324 20.57 -16.44 4.84
N LEU A 325 19.36 -16.21 5.34
CA LEU A 325 18.16 -16.88 4.84
C LEU A 325 17.46 -15.97 3.82
N HIS A 326 16.98 -16.55 2.73
CA HIS A 326 16.34 -15.82 1.66
C HIS A 326 14.87 -16.21 1.52
N ALA A 327 14.03 -15.21 1.18
CA ALA A 327 12.67 -15.40 0.68
C ALA A 327 12.47 -14.52 -0.55
N ALA A 328 11.47 -14.81 -1.35
CA ALA A 328 11.10 -13.98 -2.50
C ALA A 328 9.58 -13.85 -2.62
N VAL A 329 9.15 -12.69 -3.10
CA VAL A 329 7.78 -12.41 -3.49
C VAL A 329 7.79 -11.93 -4.93
N SER A 330 6.97 -12.54 -5.78
CA SER A 330 6.88 -12.19 -7.20
C SER A 330 5.44 -12.13 -7.68
N GLY A 331 5.21 -11.35 -8.71
CA GLY A 331 3.94 -11.26 -9.42
C GLY A 331 4.14 -11.19 -10.93
N ASP A 332 3.14 -11.67 -11.65
CA ASP A 332 3.10 -11.83 -13.11
C ASP A 332 2.29 -10.76 -13.85
N MET A 333 1.96 -9.69 -13.15
CA MET A 333 1.26 -8.50 -13.66
C MET A 333 1.97 -7.25 -13.18
N ASP A 334 1.64 -6.09 -13.79
CA ASP A 334 2.21 -4.82 -13.34
C ASP A 334 1.99 -4.60 -11.84
N PRO A 335 3.00 -4.12 -11.12
CA PRO A 335 2.89 -3.91 -9.68
C PRO A 335 1.87 -2.82 -9.32
N GLY A 336 1.85 -1.74 -10.12
CA GLY A 336 1.17 -0.51 -9.77
C GLY A 336 -0.36 -0.58 -9.81
N TYR A 337 -0.95 -1.42 -10.66
CA TYR A 337 -2.40 -1.39 -10.87
C TYR A 337 -3.07 -2.75 -10.88
N CYS A 338 -2.69 -3.70 -11.74
CA CYS A 338 -3.31 -5.02 -11.74
C CYS A 338 -3.02 -5.78 -10.44
N SER A 339 -1.75 -5.85 -10.02
CA SER A 339 -1.38 -6.47 -8.75
C SER A 339 -1.92 -5.68 -7.55
N THR A 340 -1.87 -4.36 -7.59
CA THR A 340 -2.42 -3.47 -6.54
C THR A 340 -3.93 -3.65 -6.40
N SER A 341 -4.68 -3.71 -7.50
CA SER A 341 -6.14 -3.91 -7.44
C SER A 341 -6.52 -5.24 -6.80
N LYS A 342 -5.78 -6.30 -7.12
CA LYS A 342 -5.91 -7.60 -6.46
C LYS A 342 -5.57 -7.51 -4.97
N MET A 343 -4.45 -6.87 -4.61
CA MET A 343 -3.99 -6.79 -3.22
C MET A 343 -4.98 -6.05 -2.32
N ILE A 344 -5.50 -4.90 -2.74
CA ILE A 344 -6.46 -4.15 -1.92
C ILE A 344 -7.81 -4.87 -1.83
N ALA A 345 -8.27 -5.51 -2.89
CA ALA A 345 -9.49 -6.31 -2.88
C ALA A 345 -9.36 -7.48 -1.90
N GLU A 346 -8.27 -8.25 -1.99
CA GLU A 346 -8.02 -9.38 -1.10
C GLU A 346 -7.79 -8.95 0.36
N SER A 347 -7.21 -7.76 0.60
CA SER A 347 -7.09 -7.19 1.94
C SER A 347 -8.47 -6.91 2.55
N ALA A 348 -9.39 -6.31 1.78
CA ALA A 348 -10.77 -6.08 2.22
C ALA A 348 -11.50 -7.40 2.49
N ILE A 349 -11.37 -8.39 1.60
CA ILE A 349 -11.97 -9.72 1.77
C ILE A 349 -11.41 -10.46 2.98
N CYS A 350 -10.12 -10.37 3.23
CA CYS A 350 -9.49 -10.94 4.43
C CYS A 350 -10.12 -10.36 5.70
N LEU A 351 -10.25 -9.04 5.79
CA LEU A 351 -10.86 -8.38 6.95
C LEU A 351 -12.32 -8.82 7.17
N VAL A 352 -13.12 -9.01 6.13
CA VAL A 352 -14.54 -9.39 6.32
C VAL A 352 -14.76 -10.87 6.57
N LYS A 353 -13.78 -11.74 6.25
CA LYS A 353 -13.88 -13.19 6.48
C LYS A 353 -13.31 -13.66 7.82
N GLU A 354 -12.49 -12.79 8.46
CA GLU A 354 -11.85 -13.04 9.75
C GLU A 354 -12.44 -12.18 10.89
#